data_1288892d5556d1889f5622552c041327
#
_entry.id   1288892d5556d1889f5622552c041327
#
_cell.length_a   1.000
_cell.length_b   1.000
_cell.length_c   1.000
_cell.angle_alpha   90.00
_cell.angle_beta   90.00
_cell.angle_gamma   90.00
#
_symmetry.space_group_name_H-M   'P 1'
#
loop_
_entity.id
_entity.type
_entity.pdbx_description
1 polymer ?
#
loop_
_entity_poly.entity_id
_entity_poly.type
_entity_poly.pdbx_seq_one_letter_code
_entity_poly.pdbx_strand_id
1 'polypeptide(L)'
;MAGVDEVGRGCLAGPVFAAAVILNDNISIKGIKDSKKIPFKKRILLSKYIKKNSVYAIGSVSVKEINKTNILHASLLSMKRALKKLKQEPAVAYIDGPFAPKNIKIKCKTVIKGDEKITCIAAASIIAKVSRDLFMIKLGRKYPKYLWNKNFGYGTNDHLRGLKKYGITKHHRKKFRPIHNILISKTRETQ
;
A
#
# COMPACT_ATOMS: atom_id res chain seq x y z
N MET A 1 3.23 -5.44 21.07
CA MET A 1 4.02 -5.15 19.86
C MET A 1 3.11 -4.87 18.67
N ALA A 2 3.53 -4.03 17.70
CA ALA A 2 2.79 -3.81 16.47
C ALA A 2 3.57 -4.34 15.26
N GLY A 3 2.87 -4.85 14.24
CA GLY A 3 3.43 -5.13 12.91
C GLY A 3 3.01 -4.04 11.93
N VAL A 4 3.89 -3.68 11.00
CA VAL A 4 3.65 -2.63 10.00
C VAL A 4 4.11 -3.08 8.63
N ASP A 5 3.26 -2.92 7.63
CA ASP A 5 3.57 -3.19 6.23
C ASP A 5 2.88 -2.19 5.31
N GLU A 6 3.43 -2.00 4.10
CA GLU A 6 2.89 -1.14 3.06
C GLU A 6 2.54 -1.88 1.77
N VAL A 7 1.70 -1.24 0.97
CA VAL A 7 1.27 -1.74 -0.34
C VAL A 7 1.16 -0.64 -1.38
N GLY A 8 1.46 -1.00 -2.61
CA GLY A 8 1.28 -0.10 -3.75
C GLY A 8 2.53 0.68 -4.15
N ARG A 9 3.74 0.27 -3.75
CA ARG A 9 5.00 0.92 -4.16
C ARG A 9 5.21 0.87 -5.67
N GLY A 10 5.12 -0.30 -6.28
CA GLY A 10 5.37 -0.51 -7.73
C GLY A 10 4.22 -0.11 -8.66
N CYS A 11 3.16 0.51 -8.16
CA CYS A 11 2.02 0.88 -8.99
C CYS A 11 2.27 2.19 -9.75
N LEU A 12 1.80 2.27 -11.01
CA LEU A 12 1.84 3.49 -11.84
C LEU A 12 0.79 4.52 -11.43
N ALA A 13 -0.29 4.06 -10.77
CA ALA A 13 -1.40 4.91 -10.34
C ALA A 13 -1.85 4.60 -8.91
N GLY A 14 -2.48 5.59 -8.30
CA GLY A 14 -3.07 5.51 -6.97
C GLY A 14 -2.09 5.73 -5.82
N PRO A 15 -2.62 5.87 -4.59
CA PRO A 15 -1.86 6.12 -3.38
C PRO A 15 -1.06 4.90 -2.90
N VAL A 16 -0.12 5.14 -1.98
CA VAL A 16 0.49 4.11 -1.12
C VAL A 16 -0.34 4.00 0.15
N PHE A 17 -0.56 2.79 0.61
CA PHE A 17 -1.21 2.48 1.89
C PHE A 17 -0.25 1.71 2.79
N ALA A 18 -0.36 1.93 4.09
CA ALA A 18 0.25 1.08 5.10
C ALA A 18 -0.77 0.77 6.19
N ALA A 19 -0.58 -0.35 6.88
CA ALA A 19 -1.32 -0.66 8.09
C ALA A 19 -0.35 -0.90 9.24
N ALA A 20 -0.79 -0.57 10.46
CA ALA A 20 -0.16 -0.95 11.71
C ALA A 20 -1.17 -1.79 12.49
N VAL A 21 -0.73 -2.92 13.04
CA VAL A 21 -1.61 -3.91 13.68
C VAL A 21 -1.00 -4.40 14.98
N ILE A 22 -1.74 -4.31 16.07
CA ILE A 22 -1.48 -4.96 17.35
C ILE A 22 -2.50 -6.08 17.48
N LEU A 23 -2.04 -7.32 17.40
CA LEU A 23 -2.90 -8.50 17.55
C LEU A 23 -3.26 -8.72 19.02
N ASN A 24 -4.48 -9.16 19.30
CA ASN A 24 -4.85 -9.64 20.62
C ASN A 24 -4.17 -10.99 20.90
N ASP A 25 -3.87 -11.30 22.16
CA ASP A 25 -3.09 -12.49 22.54
C ASP A 25 -3.74 -13.81 22.14
N ASN A 26 -5.06 -13.86 22.08
CA ASN A 26 -5.85 -15.07 21.77
C ASN A 26 -6.15 -15.26 20.28
N ILE A 27 -5.56 -14.45 19.38
CA ILE A 27 -5.86 -14.57 17.95
C ILE A 27 -5.08 -15.74 17.33
N SER A 28 -5.81 -16.75 16.87
CA SER A 28 -5.23 -17.83 16.05
C SER A 28 -5.34 -17.50 14.58
N ILE A 29 -4.23 -17.10 13.95
CA ILE A 29 -4.18 -16.82 12.52
C ILE A 29 -3.23 -17.82 11.86
N LYS A 30 -3.70 -19.08 11.71
CA LYS A 30 -2.95 -20.10 10.97
C LYS A 30 -2.96 -19.77 9.47
N GLY A 31 -1.81 -19.84 8.80
CA GLY A 31 -1.70 -19.76 7.34
C GLY A 31 -1.83 -18.36 6.73
N ILE A 32 -1.60 -17.26 7.49
CA ILE A 32 -1.64 -15.90 6.95
C ILE A 32 -0.35 -15.45 6.25
N LYS A 33 0.67 -16.30 6.28
CA LYS A 33 1.94 -16.06 5.58
C LYS A 33 1.68 -15.88 4.09
N ASP A 34 2.32 -14.89 3.48
CA ASP A 34 2.22 -14.54 2.06
C ASP A 34 0.81 -14.09 1.61
N SER A 35 0.42 -12.90 2.03
CA SER A 35 -0.87 -12.27 1.67
C SER A 35 -1.12 -12.19 0.16
N LYS A 36 -0.06 -12.25 -0.66
CA LYS A 36 -0.13 -12.14 -2.13
C LYS A 36 -0.70 -13.41 -2.76
N LYS A 37 -0.45 -14.59 -2.14
CA LYS A 37 -0.98 -15.89 -2.60
C LYS A 37 -2.43 -16.16 -2.18
N ILE A 38 -2.97 -15.40 -1.21
CA ILE A 38 -4.34 -15.59 -0.75
C ILE A 38 -5.33 -15.04 -1.79
N PRO A 39 -6.33 -15.82 -2.25
CA PRO A 39 -7.36 -15.34 -3.18
C PRO A 39 -8.10 -14.11 -2.64
N PHE A 40 -8.50 -13.19 -3.51
CA PHE A 40 -9.06 -11.90 -3.13
C PHE A 40 -10.26 -12.01 -2.16
N LYS A 41 -11.23 -12.90 -2.45
CA LYS A 41 -12.40 -13.11 -1.58
C LYS A 41 -11.99 -13.57 -0.18
N LYS A 42 -11.08 -14.56 -0.09
CA LYS A 42 -10.57 -15.08 1.19
C LYS A 42 -9.78 -14.00 1.95
N ARG A 43 -9.01 -13.17 1.23
CA ARG A 43 -8.26 -12.05 1.83
C ARG A 43 -9.17 -11.00 2.46
N ILE A 44 -10.33 -10.69 1.85
CA ILE A 44 -11.35 -9.79 2.43
C ILE A 44 -11.88 -10.35 3.74
N LEU A 45 -12.26 -11.64 3.78
CA LEU A 45 -12.78 -12.28 5.00
C LEU A 45 -11.73 -12.26 6.11
N LEU A 46 -10.49 -12.61 5.77
CA LEU A 46 -9.37 -12.59 6.71
C LEU A 46 -9.08 -11.18 7.23
N SER A 47 -9.13 -10.17 6.36
CA SER A 47 -8.99 -8.77 6.78
C SER A 47 -10.08 -8.34 7.75
N LYS A 48 -11.34 -8.77 7.54
CA LYS A 48 -12.43 -8.51 8.49
C LYS A 48 -12.18 -9.19 9.83
N TYR A 49 -11.74 -10.45 9.82
CA TYR A 49 -11.41 -11.20 11.04
C TYR A 49 -10.28 -10.55 11.82
N ILE A 50 -9.16 -10.17 11.15
CA ILE A 50 -8.04 -9.49 11.78
C ILE A 50 -8.50 -8.17 12.41
N LYS A 51 -9.26 -7.35 11.68
CA LYS A 51 -9.77 -6.07 12.18
C LYS A 51 -10.65 -6.20 13.42
N LYS A 52 -11.45 -7.26 13.51
CA LYS A 52 -12.30 -7.54 14.68
C LYS A 52 -11.48 -7.93 15.91
N ASN A 53 -10.33 -8.57 15.72
CA ASN A 53 -9.50 -9.17 16.77
C ASN A 53 -8.14 -8.47 16.94
N SER A 54 -8.05 -7.19 16.62
CA SER A 54 -6.82 -6.41 16.76
C SER A 54 -7.08 -4.93 16.93
N VAL A 55 -6.12 -4.22 17.51
CA VAL A 55 -6.04 -2.77 17.38
C VAL A 55 -5.27 -2.48 16.10
N TYR A 56 -5.88 -1.78 15.16
CA TYR A 56 -5.26 -1.46 13.88
C TYR A 56 -5.49 -0.02 13.44
N ALA A 57 -4.62 0.45 12.59
CA ALA A 57 -4.80 1.72 11.91
C ALA A 57 -4.23 1.67 10.48
N ILE A 58 -4.76 2.54 9.62
CA ILE A 58 -4.34 2.65 8.22
C ILE A 58 -3.81 4.05 7.97
N GLY A 59 -2.61 4.11 7.39
CA GLY A 59 -2.01 5.32 6.85
C GLY A 59 -1.99 5.28 5.33
N SER A 60 -2.11 6.45 4.70
CA SER A 60 -2.00 6.56 3.24
C SER A 60 -1.25 7.82 2.85
N VAL A 61 -0.64 7.79 1.67
CA VAL A 61 0.02 8.93 1.02
C VAL A 61 -0.50 9.06 -0.40
N SER A 62 -1.03 10.23 -0.72
CA SER A 62 -1.66 10.54 -1.99
C SER A 62 -0.64 10.61 -3.15
N VAL A 63 -1.13 10.49 -4.39
CA VAL A 63 -0.30 10.66 -5.59
C VAL A 63 0.34 12.06 -5.63
N LYS A 64 -0.36 13.11 -5.17
CA LYS A 64 0.19 14.48 -5.09
C LYS A 64 1.43 14.52 -4.19
N GLU A 65 1.39 13.86 -3.04
CA GLU A 65 2.52 13.77 -2.10
C GLU A 65 3.65 12.89 -2.64
N ILE A 66 3.33 11.75 -3.28
CA ILE A 66 4.33 10.88 -3.94
C ILE A 66 5.11 11.66 -5.01
N ASN A 67 4.40 12.48 -5.81
CA ASN A 67 5.02 13.29 -6.86
C ASN A 67 5.92 14.41 -6.31
N LYS A 68 5.66 14.90 -5.09
CA LYS A 68 6.51 15.91 -4.42
C LYS A 68 7.81 15.32 -3.88
N THR A 69 7.77 14.04 -3.46
CA THR A 69 8.89 13.33 -2.84
C THR A 69 9.39 12.18 -3.76
N ASN A 70 9.52 11.00 -3.20
CA ASN A 70 9.76 9.75 -3.90
C ASN A 70 8.97 8.62 -3.22
N ILE A 71 8.98 7.44 -3.85
CA ILE A 71 8.17 6.32 -3.37
C ILE A 71 8.65 5.74 -2.04
N LEU A 72 9.95 5.77 -1.75
CA LEU A 72 10.49 5.32 -0.47
C LEU A 72 10.00 6.21 0.67
N HIS A 73 10.17 7.53 0.53
CA HIS A 73 9.67 8.48 1.53
C HIS A 73 8.16 8.41 1.70
N ALA A 74 7.42 8.23 0.61
CA ALA A 74 5.96 8.06 0.66
C ALA A 74 5.55 6.79 1.41
N SER A 75 6.27 5.67 1.22
CA SER A 75 6.03 4.42 1.96
C SER A 75 6.27 4.62 3.45
N LEU A 76 7.42 5.17 3.83
CA LEU A 76 7.75 5.44 5.23
C LEU A 76 6.78 6.44 5.88
N LEU A 77 6.33 7.46 5.14
CA LEU A 77 5.31 8.39 5.62
C LEU A 77 3.95 7.71 5.83
N SER A 78 3.56 6.77 4.95
CA SER A 78 2.33 6.00 5.14
C SER A 78 2.38 5.12 6.39
N MET A 79 3.52 4.46 6.65
CA MET A 79 3.78 3.68 7.86
C MET A 79 3.73 4.56 9.11
N LYS A 80 4.40 5.73 9.08
CA LYS A 80 4.36 6.71 10.17
C LYS A 80 2.93 7.16 10.48
N ARG A 81 2.12 7.42 9.45
CA ARG A 81 0.70 7.80 9.61
C ARG A 81 -0.12 6.66 10.20
N ALA A 82 0.14 5.41 9.81
CA ALA A 82 -0.52 4.25 10.39
C ALA A 82 -0.19 4.12 11.88
N LEU A 83 1.08 4.17 12.25
CA LEU A 83 1.53 4.08 13.64
C LEU A 83 0.95 5.20 14.52
N LYS A 84 0.97 6.46 14.04
CA LYS A 84 0.40 7.60 14.77
C LYS A 84 -1.12 7.54 14.97
N LYS A 85 -1.84 6.77 14.15
CA LYS A 85 -3.29 6.59 14.24
C LYS A 85 -3.72 5.42 15.11
N LEU A 86 -2.79 4.59 15.58
CA LEU A 86 -3.12 3.53 16.52
C LEU A 86 -3.72 4.13 17.80
N LYS A 87 -4.83 3.55 18.26
CA LYS A 87 -5.47 3.94 19.52
C LYS A 87 -4.66 3.51 20.75
N GLN A 88 -3.78 2.53 20.60
CA GLN A 88 -2.89 2.01 21.62
C GLN A 88 -1.46 2.15 21.15
N GLU A 89 -0.60 2.76 21.97
CA GLU A 89 0.83 2.89 21.66
C GLU A 89 1.56 1.55 21.90
N PRO A 90 2.24 0.98 20.90
CA PRO A 90 2.99 -0.25 21.10
C PRO A 90 4.37 0.05 21.70
N ALA A 91 4.88 -0.81 22.58
CA ALA A 91 6.25 -0.71 23.09
C ALA A 91 7.30 -0.85 21.97
N VAL A 92 6.99 -1.63 20.91
CA VAL A 92 7.85 -1.80 19.74
C VAL A 92 7.01 -2.04 18.49
N ALA A 93 7.44 -1.47 17.36
CA ALA A 93 6.87 -1.71 16.03
C ALA A 93 7.86 -2.48 15.16
N TYR A 94 7.44 -3.62 14.64
CA TYR A 94 8.17 -4.40 13.63
C TYR A 94 7.74 -3.95 12.25
N ILE A 95 8.69 -3.48 11.45
CA ILE A 95 8.45 -2.87 10.14
C ILE A 95 8.91 -3.86 9.06
N ASP A 96 8.05 -4.14 8.07
CA ASP A 96 8.49 -4.91 6.91
C ASP A 96 9.52 -4.15 6.08
N GLY A 97 10.57 -4.88 5.65
CA GLY A 97 11.64 -4.33 4.83
C GLY A 97 12.81 -3.74 5.62
N PRO A 98 13.77 -3.08 4.91
CA PRO A 98 15.04 -2.64 5.49
C PRO A 98 14.98 -1.24 6.11
N PHE A 99 13.88 -0.50 5.98
CA PHE A 99 13.80 0.91 6.40
C PHE A 99 12.63 1.15 7.34
N ALA A 100 12.86 1.91 8.40
CA ALA A 100 11.84 2.34 9.35
C ALA A 100 11.52 3.85 9.21
N PRO A 101 10.30 4.29 9.55
CA PRO A 101 9.97 5.71 9.58
C PRO A 101 10.78 6.44 10.67
N LYS A 102 11.26 7.64 10.33
CA LYS A 102 12.00 8.51 11.26
C LYS A 102 11.08 9.49 11.98
N ASN A 103 11.57 10.08 13.07
CA ASN A 103 10.86 11.10 13.86
C ASN A 103 9.50 10.59 14.38
N ILE A 104 9.53 9.42 15.03
CA ILE A 104 8.43 8.79 15.75
C ILE A 104 8.96 8.31 17.11
N LYS A 105 8.15 8.44 18.17
CA LYS A 105 8.55 8.04 19.54
C LYS A 105 8.65 6.51 19.70
N ILE A 106 7.87 5.77 18.95
CA ILE A 106 7.80 4.30 19.01
C ILE A 106 9.12 3.69 18.53
N LYS A 107 9.71 2.78 19.32
CA LYS A 107 10.88 2.00 18.93
C LYS A 107 10.54 1.12 17.72
N CYS A 108 11.24 1.31 16.60
CA CYS A 108 11.03 0.54 15.37
C CYS A 108 12.17 -0.46 15.15
N LYS A 109 11.80 -1.71 14.77
CA LYS A 109 12.73 -2.76 14.34
C LYS A 109 12.36 -3.21 12.92
N THR A 110 13.30 -3.14 12.00
CA THR A 110 13.13 -3.59 10.61
C THR A 110 13.30 -5.09 10.49
N VAL A 111 12.48 -5.72 9.65
CA VAL A 111 12.54 -7.16 9.40
C VAL A 111 12.37 -7.42 7.91
N ILE A 112 13.43 -7.89 7.27
CA ILE A 112 13.38 -8.24 5.83
C ILE A 112 12.48 -9.46 5.65
N LYS A 113 11.49 -9.36 4.74
CA LYS A 113 10.41 -10.33 4.52
C LYS A 113 9.68 -10.64 5.84
N GLY A 114 9.34 -9.58 6.56
CA GLY A 114 8.68 -9.69 7.85
C GLY A 114 7.27 -10.28 7.76
N ASP A 115 6.58 -10.07 6.65
CA ASP A 115 5.26 -10.65 6.36
C ASP A 115 5.27 -12.19 6.28
N GLU A 116 6.42 -12.80 5.98
CA GLU A 116 6.62 -14.27 6.04
C GLU A 116 7.02 -14.78 7.43
N LYS A 117 7.59 -13.92 8.29
CA LYS A 117 8.25 -14.27 9.55
C LYS A 117 7.44 -13.92 10.79
N ILE A 118 6.79 -12.75 10.79
CA ILE A 118 6.14 -12.16 11.97
C ILE A 118 4.65 -11.98 11.72
N THR A 119 3.83 -12.64 12.51
CA THR A 119 2.36 -12.71 12.35
C THR A 119 1.69 -11.34 12.33
N CYS A 120 2.11 -10.38 13.18
CA CYS A 120 1.52 -9.04 13.18
C CYS A 120 1.90 -8.25 11.92
N ILE A 121 3.07 -8.47 11.29
CA ILE A 121 3.42 -7.88 9.99
C ILE A 121 2.56 -8.51 8.88
N ALA A 122 2.40 -9.84 8.87
CA ALA A 122 1.52 -10.52 7.93
C ALA A 122 0.07 -10.01 8.02
N ALA A 123 -0.43 -9.78 9.23
CA ALA A 123 -1.74 -9.18 9.46
C ALA A 123 -1.83 -7.74 8.91
N ALA A 124 -0.79 -6.93 9.11
CA ALA A 124 -0.70 -5.58 8.56
C ALA A 124 -0.70 -5.60 7.03
N SER A 125 0.07 -6.52 6.40
CA SER A 125 0.11 -6.75 4.95
C SER A 125 -1.31 -6.99 4.39
N ILE A 126 -2.08 -7.87 5.02
CA ILE A 126 -3.45 -8.19 4.60
C ILE A 126 -4.36 -6.97 4.70
N ILE A 127 -4.34 -6.24 5.84
CA ILE A 127 -5.17 -5.05 6.02
C ILE A 127 -4.79 -3.96 5.01
N ALA A 128 -3.51 -3.68 4.83
CA ALA A 128 -3.03 -2.69 3.87
C ALA A 128 -3.46 -3.05 2.45
N LYS A 129 -3.25 -4.33 2.04
CA LYS A 129 -3.58 -4.84 0.71
C LYS A 129 -5.08 -4.74 0.42
N VAL A 130 -5.93 -5.23 1.30
CA VAL A 130 -7.39 -5.16 1.11
C VAL A 130 -7.87 -3.71 1.05
N SER A 131 -7.38 -2.86 1.93
CA SER A 131 -7.80 -1.46 2.00
C SER A 131 -7.44 -0.70 0.72
N ARG A 132 -6.23 -0.93 0.19
CA ARG A 132 -5.81 -0.31 -1.07
C ARG A 132 -6.55 -0.88 -2.27
N ASP A 133 -6.73 -2.19 -2.34
CA ASP A 133 -7.44 -2.84 -3.46
C ASP A 133 -8.88 -2.33 -3.56
N LEU A 134 -9.60 -2.23 -2.44
CA LEU A 134 -10.95 -1.66 -2.40
C LEU A 134 -10.97 -0.17 -2.83
N PHE A 135 -9.97 0.61 -2.41
CA PHE A 135 -9.82 1.99 -2.87
C PHE A 135 -9.62 2.04 -4.40
N MET A 136 -8.76 1.19 -4.95
CA MET A 136 -8.49 1.14 -6.40
C MET A 136 -9.68 0.63 -7.20
N ILE A 137 -10.48 -0.30 -6.68
CA ILE A 137 -11.75 -0.73 -7.28
C ILE A 137 -12.72 0.47 -7.38
N LYS A 138 -12.90 1.22 -6.29
CA LYS A 138 -13.76 2.41 -6.29
C LYS A 138 -13.26 3.48 -7.26
N LEU A 139 -11.95 3.68 -7.31
CA LEU A 139 -11.33 4.62 -8.25
C LEU A 139 -11.49 4.14 -9.71
N GLY A 140 -11.34 2.84 -9.96
CA GLY A 140 -11.48 2.23 -11.28
C GLY A 140 -12.89 2.37 -11.87
N ARG A 141 -13.92 2.41 -11.01
CA ARG A 141 -15.31 2.72 -11.46
C ARG A 141 -15.42 4.14 -12.01
N LYS A 142 -14.66 5.10 -11.47
CA LYS A 142 -14.61 6.50 -11.95
C LYS A 142 -13.72 6.68 -13.18
N TYR A 143 -12.76 5.78 -13.38
CA TYR A 143 -11.79 5.80 -14.46
C TYR A 143 -11.72 4.44 -15.17
N PRO A 144 -12.81 3.97 -15.81
CA PRO A 144 -12.91 2.61 -16.35
C PRO A 144 -11.89 2.31 -17.45
N LYS A 145 -11.43 3.33 -18.14
CA LYS A 145 -10.48 3.24 -19.27
C LYS A 145 -9.12 2.63 -18.91
N TYR A 146 -8.74 2.59 -17.60
CA TYR A 146 -7.46 2.08 -17.12
C TYR A 146 -7.56 0.73 -16.41
N LEU A 147 -8.77 0.17 -16.27
CA LEU A 147 -9.06 -1.11 -15.62
C LEU A 147 -8.47 -1.24 -14.20
N TRP A 148 -8.42 -0.15 -13.42
CA TRP A 148 -7.87 -0.15 -12.07
C TRP A 148 -8.66 -1.01 -11.08
N ASN A 149 -9.89 -1.37 -11.41
CA ASN A 149 -10.68 -2.35 -10.68
C ASN A 149 -10.14 -3.79 -10.84
N LYS A 150 -9.32 -4.07 -11.85
CA LYS A 150 -8.68 -5.36 -12.12
C LYS A 150 -7.19 -5.33 -11.80
N ASN A 151 -6.47 -4.33 -12.31
CA ASN A 151 -5.01 -4.24 -12.18
C ASN A 151 -4.53 -3.42 -10.96
N PHE A 152 -5.41 -2.82 -10.15
CA PHE A 152 -5.10 -2.05 -8.95
C PHE A 152 -4.04 -0.95 -9.15
N GLY A 153 -3.87 -0.45 -10.38
CA GLY A 153 -2.90 0.57 -10.75
C GLY A 153 -1.50 0.05 -11.08
N TYR A 154 -1.28 -1.26 -11.11
CA TYR A 154 -0.04 -1.85 -11.61
C TYR A 154 0.09 -1.68 -13.12
N GLY A 155 1.34 -1.65 -13.62
CA GLY A 155 1.67 -1.46 -15.04
C GLY A 155 1.44 -2.70 -15.88
N THR A 156 0.24 -3.27 -15.85
CA THR A 156 -0.16 -4.37 -16.72
C THR A 156 -0.35 -3.88 -18.15
N ASN A 157 -0.34 -4.79 -19.14
CA ASN A 157 -0.56 -4.46 -20.55
C ASN A 157 -1.86 -3.67 -20.76
N ASP A 158 -2.94 -4.01 -20.03
CA ASP A 158 -4.20 -3.28 -20.08
C ASP A 158 -4.07 -1.84 -19.61
N HIS A 159 -3.35 -1.61 -18.49
CA HIS A 159 -3.10 -0.27 -17.98
C HIS A 159 -2.25 0.54 -18.97
N LEU A 160 -1.19 -0.06 -19.52
CA LEU A 160 -0.32 0.59 -20.50
C LEU A 160 -1.07 0.91 -21.80
N ARG A 161 -1.93 0.01 -22.30
CA ARG A 161 -2.84 0.30 -23.43
C ARG A 161 -3.77 1.47 -23.12
N GLY A 162 -4.36 1.50 -21.91
CA GLY A 162 -5.17 2.62 -21.46
C GLY A 162 -4.41 3.93 -21.44
N LEU A 163 -3.16 3.93 -20.95
CA LEU A 163 -2.28 5.11 -20.95
C LEU A 163 -1.96 5.61 -22.37
N LYS A 164 -1.63 4.69 -23.28
CA LYS A 164 -1.34 5.04 -24.69
C LYS A 164 -2.56 5.67 -25.36
N LYS A 165 -3.76 5.12 -25.15
CA LYS A 165 -4.99 5.56 -25.83
C LYS A 165 -5.60 6.81 -25.21
N TYR A 166 -5.59 6.95 -23.88
CA TYR A 166 -6.36 7.98 -23.14
C TYR A 166 -5.46 8.96 -22.37
N GLY A 167 -4.14 8.76 -22.39
CA GLY A 167 -3.19 9.62 -21.72
C GLY A 167 -3.15 9.40 -20.20
N ILE A 168 -2.59 10.38 -19.51
CA ILE A 168 -2.42 10.34 -18.06
C ILE A 168 -3.54 11.10 -17.34
N THR A 169 -3.78 10.73 -16.07
CA THR A 169 -4.70 11.45 -15.17
C THR A 169 -3.94 11.97 -13.95
N LYS A 170 -4.61 12.78 -13.10
CA LYS A 170 -4.07 13.22 -11.80
C LYS A 170 -3.74 12.09 -10.81
N HIS A 171 -4.21 10.88 -11.09
CA HIS A 171 -3.95 9.69 -10.28
C HIS A 171 -2.73 8.88 -10.72
N HIS A 172 -2.06 9.26 -11.82
CA HIS A 172 -0.81 8.63 -12.26
C HIS A 172 0.39 9.30 -11.60
N ARG A 173 1.42 8.50 -11.31
CA ARG A 173 2.65 8.93 -10.63
C ARG A 173 3.64 9.44 -11.66
N LYS A 174 3.77 10.75 -11.79
CA LYS A 174 4.54 11.43 -12.85
C LYS A 174 6.02 11.04 -12.92
N LYS A 175 6.63 10.70 -11.77
CA LYS A 175 8.06 10.30 -11.67
C LYS A 175 8.32 8.82 -11.99
N PHE A 176 7.28 8.02 -12.24
CA PHE A 176 7.44 6.61 -12.61
C PHE A 176 7.72 6.49 -14.11
N ARG A 177 8.71 5.67 -14.48
CA ARG A 177 9.27 5.62 -15.84
C ARG A 177 8.23 5.60 -16.97
N PRO A 178 7.24 4.70 -17.02
CA PRO A 178 6.28 4.71 -18.12
C PRO A 178 5.48 6.02 -18.22
N ILE A 179 5.12 6.60 -17.06
CA ILE A 179 4.35 7.86 -17.01
C ILE A 179 5.24 9.04 -17.41
N HIS A 180 6.47 9.08 -16.91
CA HIS A 180 7.45 10.11 -17.20
C HIS A 180 7.77 10.18 -18.71
N ASN A 181 7.96 9.04 -19.34
CA ASN A 181 8.23 8.96 -20.80
C ASN A 181 7.08 9.54 -21.63
N ILE A 182 5.81 9.23 -21.27
CA ILE A 182 4.63 9.80 -21.95
C ILE A 182 4.57 11.34 -21.78
N LEU A 183 5.00 11.87 -20.64
CA LEU A 183 5.03 13.31 -20.43
C LEU A 183 6.07 13.99 -21.30
N ILE A 184 7.28 13.42 -21.42
CA ILE A 184 8.37 13.98 -22.22
C ILE A 184 8.03 13.95 -23.72
N SER A 185 7.46 12.84 -24.23
CA SER A 185 7.10 12.76 -25.65
C SER A 185 6.08 13.83 -26.04
N LYS A 186 5.07 14.08 -25.20
CA LYS A 186 4.08 15.13 -25.44
C LYS A 186 4.66 16.55 -25.44
N THR A 187 5.67 16.82 -24.61
CA THR A 187 6.33 18.14 -24.58
C THR A 187 7.15 18.39 -25.84
N ARG A 188 7.69 17.33 -26.46
CA ARG A 188 8.46 17.42 -27.72
C ARG A 188 7.58 17.60 -28.97
N GLU A 189 6.33 17.11 -28.93
CA GLU A 189 5.36 17.28 -30.02
C GLU A 189 4.69 18.67 -30.05
N THR A 190 4.85 19.45 -28.98
CA THR A 190 4.28 20.80 -28.83
C THR A 190 5.31 21.93 -28.98
N GLN A 191 6.57 21.61 -29.30
CA GLN A 191 7.64 22.53 -29.72
C GLN A 191 7.93 22.38 -31.21
#